data_381286726f9e2f4f234bc3e8eab4111c
#
_entry.id   381286726f9e2f4f234bc3e8eab4111c
#
_cell.length_a   1.000
_cell.length_b   1.000
_cell.length_c   1.000
_cell.angle_alpha   90.00
_cell.angle_beta   90.00
_cell.angle_gamma   90.00
#
_symmetry.space_group_name_H-M   'P 1'
#
loop_
_entity.id
_entity.type
_entity.pdbx_description
1 polymer ?
#
loop_
_entity_poly.entity_id
_entity_poly.type
_entity_poly.pdbx_seq_one_letter_code
_entity_poly.pdbx_strand_id
1 'polypeptide(L)'
;MKKLLLGIFALVFTLLSVVALSACSQWDNPYESYDKNGDHLSVRYVANGGTFNSDSNAMVDVHPIDGVSEIFIIPPESPLRDKSKCTVSHPNDYKFAGWYVAIPVTDENGTVLDANGDPASESGKEPAYTAGARWNFETDKITVDTSKEYSASEPALTLMAMWIPKFTFEFYEVKVDGTTSLIASESAISLSLPKWSNGKLNSMDFPTISGKTFDAAYLDATLQNQITDSTVSGEIDYEKGVAKESTVKIYTTWKEGNWFKIETPSQLITNAKSDGCYMIMNDLDMSKELWPAIFSQRVFNGKFEGNGHKITGIKASQIGSDAFKAQTYGIFGTISSKAAFSDITFENVSFTVAGALNSAAFGLLAADIESGATLTNVSLSGELIIASTVFSDFVANLASFEIGLVYSDGYYSGVTANVTCRHQNAEDQAVKDIVINVNDDGTVDFVIPE
;
A
#
# COMPACT_ATOMS: atom_id res chain seq x y z
N MET A 1 -32.01 -19.20 52.46
CA MET A 1 -32.28 -19.30 51.02
C MET A 1 -31.03 -19.03 50.14
N LYS A 2 -30.23 -17.97 50.35
CA LYS A 2 -29.04 -17.71 49.50
C LYS A 2 -27.95 -18.79 49.52
N LYS A 3 -27.73 -19.48 50.66
CA LYS A 3 -26.73 -20.57 50.77
C LYS A 3 -27.16 -21.87 50.09
N LEU A 4 -28.47 -22.12 49.99
CA LEU A 4 -29.02 -23.31 49.33
C LEU A 4 -28.96 -23.14 47.81
N LEU A 5 -29.20 -21.93 47.29
CA LEU A 5 -29.10 -21.66 45.85
C LEU A 5 -27.64 -21.76 45.34
N LEU A 6 -26.64 -21.34 46.15
CA LEU A 6 -25.24 -21.44 45.79
C LEU A 6 -24.77 -22.91 45.72
N GLY A 7 -25.30 -23.77 46.61
CA GLY A 7 -25.00 -25.23 46.60
C GLY A 7 -25.58 -25.95 45.37
N ILE A 8 -26.77 -25.55 44.93
CA ILE A 8 -27.41 -26.13 43.74
C ILE A 8 -26.71 -25.71 42.46
N PHE A 9 -26.28 -24.43 42.39
CA PHE A 9 -25.48 -23.94 41.24
C PHE A 9 -24.10 -24.61 41.15
N ALA A 10 -23.42 -24.83 42.27
CA ALA A 10 -22.15 -25.54 42.31
C ALA A 10 -22.32 -27.03 41.90
N LEU A 11 -23.41 -27.68 42.31
CA LEU A 11 -23.68 -29.09 41.97
C LEU A 11 -24.05 -29.27 40.50
N VAL A 12 -24.81 -28.32 39.91
CA VAL A 12 -25.13 -28.32 38.47
C VAL A 12 -23.91 -28.04 37.62
N PHE A 13 -23.02 -27.14 38.07
CA PHE A 13 -21.77 -26.86 37.34
C PHE A 13 -20.78 -28.01 37.41
N THR A 14 -20.70 -28.72 38.52
CA THR A 14 -19.86 -29.93 38.64
C THR A 14 -20.44 -31.11 37.86
N LEU A 15 -21.76 -31.27 37.77
CA LEU A 15 -22.35 -32.29 36.92
C LEU A 15 -22.16 -32.00 35.43
N LEU A 16 -22.29 -30.74 35.00
CA LEU A 16 -21.99 -30.32 33.61
C LEU A 16 -20.51 -30.49 33.26
N SER A 17 -19.61 -30.21 34.21
CA SER A 17 -18.17 -30.41 33.98
C SER A 17 -17.77 -31.89 33.94
N VAL A 18 -18.44 -32.75 34.69
CA VAL A 18 -18.19 -34.20 34.69
C VAL A 18 -18.70 -34.85 33.39
N VAL A 19 -19.85 -34.39 32.86
CA VAL A 19 -20.34 -34.86 31.55
C VAL A 19 -19.45 -34.40 30.39
N ALA A 20 -18.92 -33.17 30.47
CA ALA A 20 -17.97 -32.67 29.48
C ALA A 20 -16.59 -33.38 29.54
N LEU A 21 -16.14 -33.81 30.74
CA LEU A 21 -14.91 -34.54 30.91
C LEU A 21 -15.02 -36.01 30.50
N SER A 22 -16.22 -36.64 30.60
CA SER A 22 -16.39 -37.99 30.13
C SER A 22 -16.43 -38.14 28.61
N ALA A 23 -16.83 -37.09 27.88
CA ALA A 23 -16.77 -37.08 26.43
C ALA A 23 -15.34 -37.05 25.88
N CYS A 24 -14.35 -36.51 26.63
CA CYS A 24 -12.95 -36.46 26.21
C CYS A 24 -12.15 -37.72 26.55
N SER A 25 -12.62 -38.58 27.46
CA SER A 25 -11.88 -39.78 27.87
C SER A 25 -11.98 -40.94 26.88
N GLN A 26 -12.82 -40.84 25.85
CA GLN A 26 -12.96 -41.86 24.81
C GLN A 26 -11.88 -41.77 23.70
N TRP A 27 -10.99 -40.82 23.79
CA TRP A 27 -9.98 -40.57 22.75
C TRP A 27 -8.70 -41.40 22.85
N ASP A 28 -8.57 -42.20 23.91
CA ASP A 28 -7.34 -42.98 24.14
C ASP A 28 -7.18 -44.17 23.19
N ASN A 29 -8.28 -44.59 22.54
CA ASN A 29 -8.20 -45.55 21.44
C ASN A 29 -9.38 -45.35 20.46
N PRO A 30 -9.15 -44.63 19.34
CA PRO A 30 -10.21 -44.33 18.37
C PRO A 30 -10.82 -45.56 17.70
N TYR A 31 -10.31 -46.75 17.95
CA TYR A 31 -10.71 -48.00 17.32
C TYR A 31 -11.30 -49.04 18.30
N GLU A 32 -11.29 -48.79 19.60
CA GLU A 32 -11.90 -49.70 20.57
C GLU A 32 -13.39 -49.40 20.77
N SER A 33 -14.17 -50.32 20.30
CA SER A 33 -15.60 -50.55 20.57
C SER A 33 -16.55 -49.37 20.42
N TYR A 34 -16.83 -49.02 19.17
CA TYR A 34 -18.15 -48.44 18.90
C TYR A 34 -19.21 -49.48 19.20
N ASP A 35 -20.20 -49.12 20.01
CA ASP A 35 -21.36 -49.94 20.23
C ASP A 35 -22.09 -50.08 18.88
N LYS A 36 -22.24 -51.32 18.40
CA LYS A 36 -22.72 -51.64 17.05
C LYS A 36 -24.22 -51.41 16.85
N ASN A 37 -24.88 -50.75 17.78
CA ASN A 37 -26.33 -50.65 17.82
C ASN A 37 -26.95 -49.46 17.06
N GLY A 38 -26.18 -48.75 16.22
CA GLY A 38 -26.74 -47.65 15.43
C GLY A 38 -27.05 -46.35 16.18
N ASP A 39 -26.67 -46.28 17.45
CA ASP A 39 -26.98 -45.13 18.32
C ASP A 39 -25.92 -44.01 18.25
N HIS A 40 -24.88 -44.18 17.42
CA HIS A 40 -23.78 -43.25 17.30
C HIS A 40 -23.41 -43.05 15.84
N LEU A 41 -22.94 -41.83 15.51
CA LEU A 41 -22.25 -41.58 14.26
C LEU A 41 -20.81 -41.19 14.52
N SER A 42 -19.94 -41.40 13.52
CA SER A 42 -18.55 -41.02 13.56
C SER A 42 -18.27 -39.89 12.58
N VAL A 43 -17.38 -38.96 12.99
CA VAL A 43 -16.83 -37.91 12.17
C VAL A 43 -15.32 -38.09 12.14
N ARG A 44 -14.78 -38.17 10.96
CA ARG A 44 -13.34 -38.28 10.76
C ARG A 44 -12.73 -36.90 10.43
N TYR A 45 -11.66 -36.56 11.10
CA TYR A 45 -10.87 -35.38 10.84
C TYR A 45 -9.52 -35.79 10.29
N VAL A 46 -9.09 -35.22 9.14
CA VAL A 46 -7.82 -35.52 8.49
C VAL A 46 -6.96 -34.27 8.55
N ALA A 47 -5.74 -34.38 9.04
CA ALA A 47 -4.84 -33.24 9.22
C ALA A 47 -4.25 -32.73 7.90
N ASN A 48 -4.37 -33.47 6.79
CA ASN A 48 -4.02 -33.05 5.44
C ASN A 48 -2.59 -32.42 5.36
N GLY A 49 -1.58 -33.20 5.63
CA GLY A 49 -0.19 -32.77 5.68
C GLY A 49 0.26 -32.22 7.02
N GLY A 50 -0.69 -31.95 7.93
CA GLY A 50 -0.41 -31.64 9.33
C GLY A 50 -0.45 -32.88 10.23
N THR A 51 -0.38 -32.63 11.53
CA THR A 51 -0.56 -33.64 12.58
C THR A 51 -1.38 -33.08 13.73
N PHE A 52 -2.15 -33.95 14.38
CA PHE A 52 -2.71 -33.65 15.68
C PHE A 52 -1.61 -33.75 16.75
N ASN A 53 -1.83 -33.14 17.91
CA ASN A 53 -0.86 -33.19 19.01
C ASN A 53 -0.61 -34.62 19.55
N SER A 54 -1.41 -35.58 19.12
CA SER A 54 -1.22 -37.04 19.38
C SER A 54 -0.27 -37.72 18.39
N ASP A 55 0.45 -36.94 17.54
CA ASP A 55 1.30 -37.42 16.43
C ASP A 55 0.52 -38.21 15.35
N SER A 56 -0.80 -38.11 15.33
CA SER A 56 -1.66 -38.74 14.34
C SER A 56 -1.99 -37.76 13.20
N ASN A 57 -2.10 -38.28 11.98
CA ASN A 57 -2.54 -37.54 10.81
C ASN A 57 -4.09 -37.55 10.63
N ALA A 58 -4.79 -38.33 11.45
CA ALA A 58 -6.24 -38.38 11.46
C ALA A 58 -6.80 -38.61 12.88
N MET A 59 -8.02 -38.22 13.09
CA MET A 59 -8.75 -38.36 14.33
C MET A 59 -10.21 -38.71 14.02
N VAL A 60 -10.82 -39.53 14.85
CA VAL A 60 -12.25 -39.87 14.76
C VAL A 60 -12.97 -39.42 16.01
N ASP A 61 -14.09 -38.73 15.83
CA ASP A 61 -14.99 -38.29 16.88
C ASP A 61 -16.30 -39.07 16.79
N VAL A 62 -16.90 -39.36 17.92
CA VAL A 62 -18.12 -40.12 18.00
C VAL A 62 -19.20 -39.29 18.68
N HIS A 63 -20.36 -39.21 18.04
CA HIS A 63 -21.47 -38.43 18.52
C HIS A 63 -22.69 -39.31 18.71
N PRO A 64 -23.37 -39.29 19.90
CA PRO A 64 -24.61 -39.99 20.09
C PRO A 64 -25.70 -39.42 19.19
N ILE A 65 -26.51 -40.29 18.62
CA ILE A 65 -27.61 -39.91 17.72
C ILE A 65 -28.91 -39.69 18.47
N ASP A 66 -29.20 -40.49 19.51
CA ASP A 66 -30.37 -40.41 20.37
C ASP A 66 -31.71 -40.20 19.64
N GLY A 67 -31.87 -40.81 18.46
CA GLY A 67 -33.06 -40.71 17.64
C GLY A 67 -33.30 -39.38 16.92
N VAL A 68 -32.31 -38.49 16.87
CA VAL A 68 -32.39 -37.23 16.12
C VAL A 68 -32.05 -37.41 14.64
N SER A 69 -32.67 -36.63 13.78
CA SER A 69 -32.43 -36.66 12.32
C SER A 69 -31.27 -35.78 11.86
N GLU A 70 -30.82 -34.86 12.70
CA GLU A 70 -29.70 -33.94 12.41
C GLU A 70 -28.92 -33.63 13.69
N ILE A 71 -27.61 -33.55 13.59
CA ILE A 71 -26.78 -33.18 14.73
C ILE A 71 -25.79 -32.06 14.35
N PHE A 72 -25.49 -31.23 15.36
CA PHE A 72 -24.33 -30.33 15.33
C PHE A 72 -23.12 -31.05 15.90
N ILE A 73 -21.95 -30.77 15.34
CA ILE A 73 -20.69 -31.28 15.86
C ILE A 73 -19.86 -30.14 16.43
N ILE A 74 -18.99 -30.48 17.37
CA ILE A 74 -18.08 -29.52 18.00
C ILE A 74 -16.72 -29.62 17.31
N PRO A 75 -16.05 -28.45 16.97
CA PRO A 75 -14.73 -28.49 16.36
C PRO A 75 -13.71 -29.19 17.27
N PRO A 76 -12.72 -29.87 16.69
CA PRO A 76 -11.69 -30.57 17.46
C PRO A 76 -10.94 -29.68 18.44
N GLU A 77 -10.63 -28.45 18.02
CA GLU A 77 -9.91 -27.45 18.80
C GLU A 77 -10.78 -26.68 19.82
N SER A 78 -12.01 -27.09 20.02
CA SER A 78 -12.93 -26.50 21.02
C SER A 78 -12.32 -26.47 22.42
N PRO A 79 -12.52 -25.37 23.18
CA PRO A 79 -12.09 -25.29 24.58
C PRO A 79 -12.74 -26.37 25.48
N LEU A 80 -13.81 -26.97 25.00
CA LEU A 80 -14.50 -28.06 25.69
C LEU A 80 -13.79 -29.42 25.56
N ARG A 81 -12.74 -29.50 24.74
CA ARG A 81 -11.94 -30.68 24.47
C ARG A 81 -10.55 -30.59 25.08
N ASP A 82 -9.86 -31.70 25.20
CA ASP A 82 -8.46 -31.75 25.61
C ASP A 82 -7.58 -31.21 24.46
N LYS A 83 -7.14 -29.97 24.62
CA LYS A 83 -6.30 -29.30 23.61
C LYS A 83 -4.98 -30.01 23.36
N SER A 84 -4.48 -30.81 24.31
CA SER A 84 -3.24 -31.55 24.13
C SER A 84 -3.35 -32.66 23.07
N LYS A 85 -4.58 -33.09 22.76
CA LYS A 85 -4.82 -34.19 21.81
C LYS A 85 -5.48 -33.73 20.50
N CYS A 86 -6.22 -32.64 20.55
CA CYS A 86 -7.15 -32.26 19.47
C CYS A 86 -6.66 -31.04 18.63
N THR A 87 -5.56 -30.41 19.01
CA THR A 87 -5.02 -29.29 18.23
C THR A 87 -4.24 -29.82 17.04
N VAL A 88 -4.50 -29.24 15.89
CA VAL A 88 -3.82 -29.60 14.63
C VAL A 88 -2.76 -28.57 14.31
N SER A 89 -1.59 -29.02 13.84
CA SER A 89 -0.47 -28.19 13.42
C SER A 89 0.15 -28.73 12.13
N HIS A 90 0.85 -27.87 11.41
CA HIS A 90 1.54 -28.26 10.19
C HIS A 90 3.08 -28.15 10.38
N PRO A 91 3.89 -29.14 9.93
CA PRO A 91 5.33 -29.16 10.16
C PRO A 91 6.04 -27.96 9.53
N ASN A 92 5.51 -27.38 8.46
CA ASN A 92 6.04 -26.16 7.84
C ASN A 92 5.49 -24.88 8.49
N ASP A 93 4.86 -24.99 9.66
CA ASP A 93 4.30 -23.88 10.42
C ASP A 93 3.28 -23.06 9.59
N TYR A 94 2.49 -23.75 8.75
CA TYR A 94 1.40 -23.17 8.01
C TYR A 94 0.26 -22.78 8.94
N LYS A 95 -0.48 -21.73 8.60
CA LYS A 95 -1.64 -21.30 9.39
C LYS A 95 -2.85 -22.18 9.08
N PHE A 96 -3.51 -22.65 10.13
CA PHE A 96 -4.77 -23.36 9.97
C PHE A 96 -5.87 -22.43 9.43
N ALA A 97 -6.47 -22.80 8.29
CA ALA A 97 -7.51 -22.04 7.59
C ALA A 97 -8.93 -22.44 7.99
N GLY A 98 -9.09 -23.64 8.52
CA GLY A 98 -10.38 -24.20 8.92
C GLY A 98 -10.56 -25.65 8.45
N TRP A 99 -11.72 -26.19 8.77
CA TRP A 99 -12.13 -27.51 8.37
C TRP A 99 -13.02 -27.44 7.13
N TYR A 100 -12.75 -28.34 6.16
CA TYR A 100 -13.48 -28.42 4.89
C TYR A 100 -13.99 -29.84 4.71
N VAL A 101 -15.13 -30.00 4.04
CA VAL A 101 -15.64 -31.33 3.68
C VAL A 101 -14.61 -32.03 2.81
N ALA A 102 -14.17 -33.21 3.22
CA ALA A 102 -13.22 -34.00 2.46
C ALA A 102 -13.96 -34.84 1.44
N ILE A 103 -13.70 -34.61 0.15
CA ILE A 103 -14.29 -35.36 -0.96
C ILE A 103 -13.23 -36.38 -1.41
N PRO A 104 -13.48 -37.70 -1.30
CA PRO A 104 -12.55 -38.70 -1.76
C PRO A 104 -12.25 -38.55 -3.26
N VAL A 105 -10.99 -38.69 -3.64
CA VAL A 105 -10.58 -38.77 -5.04
C VAL A 105 -10.95 -40.15 -5.57
N THR A 106 -11.66 -40.20 -6.70
CA THR A 106 -12.07 -41.46 -7.35
C THR A 106 -11.60 -41.52 -8.79
N ASP A 107 -11.39 -42.75 -9.29
CA ASP A 107 -11.19 -43.01 -10.71
C ASP A 107 -12.52 -42.94 -11.48
N GLU A 108 -12.47 -43.22 -12.81
CA GLU A 108 -13.62 -43.23 -13.70
C GLU A 108 -14.68 -44.29 -13.32
N ASN A 109 -14.30 -45.30 -12.55
CA ASN A 109 -15.17 -46.39 -12.12
C ASN A 109 -15.72 -46.13 -10.69
N GLY A 110 -15.37 -45.02 -10.06
CA GLY A 110 -15.79 -44.69 -8.69
C GLY A 110 -14.93 -45.35 -7.59
N THR A 111 -13.77 -45.93 -7.94
CA THR A 111 -12.84 -46.49 -6.95
C THR A 111 -12.10 -45.36 -6.26
N VAL A 112 -12.14 -45.33 -4.93
CA VAL A 112 -11.39 -44.33 -4.13
C VAL A 112 -9.90 -44.59 -4.24
N LEU A 113 -9.17 -43.54 -4.53
CA LEU A 113 -7.73 -43.57 -4.75
C LEU A 113 -6.94 -43.02 -3.56
N ASP A 114 -5.71 -43.52 -3.38
CA ASP A 114 -4.74 -42.94 -2.47
C ASP A 114 -3.98 -41.75 -3.10
N ALA A 115 -3.04 -41.16 -2.38
CA ALA A 115 -2.25 -40.01 -2.84
C ALA A 115 -1.35 -40.35 -4.06
N ASN A 116 -1.09 -41.61 -4.35
CA ASN A 116 -0.31 -42.06 -5.49
C ASN A 116 -1.16 -42.40 -6.72
N GLY A 117 -2.51 -42.36 -6.56
CA GLY A 117 -3.46 -42.76 -7.60
C GLY A 117 -3.76 -44.26 -7.64
N ASP A 118 -3.35 -44.99 -6.62
CA ASP A 118 -3.69 -46.43 -6.45
C ASP A 118 -4.98 -46.61 -5.64
N PRO A 119 -5.72 -47.73 -5.80
CA PRO A 119 -6.91 -47.99 -5.02
C PRO A 119 -6.63 -47.95 -3.50
N ALA A 120 -7.33 -47.07 -2.78
CA ALA A 120 -7.20 -46.92 -1.32
C ALA A 120 -7.77 -48.08 -0.52
N SER A 121 -8.55 -49.00 -1.16
CA SER A 121 -9.13 -50.18 -0.54
C SER A 121 -8.10 -51.23 -0.13
N GLU A 122 -6.86 -51.14 -0.59
CA GLU A 122 -5.78 -51.99 -0.17
C GLU A 122 -5.40 -51.68 1.31
N SER A 123 -5.16 -52.69 2.07
CA SER A 123 -4.89 -52.55 3.51
C SER A 123 -3.73 -51.58 3.79
N GLY A 124 -4.00 -50.60 4.64
CA GLY A 124 -3.00 -49.60 5.09
C GLY A 124 -2.86 -48.34 4.22
N LYS A 125 -3.63 -48.20 3.14
CA LYS A 125 -3.65 -47.00 2.33
C LYS A 125 -4.76 -46.05 2.74
N GLU A 126 -4.39 -44.80 2.95
CA GLU A 126 -5.34 -43.72 3.27
C GLU A 126 -5.90 -43.13 1.97
N PRO A 127 -7.20 -42.82 1.90
CA PRO A 127 -7.79 -42.10 0.78
C PRO A 127 -7.15 -40.76 0.54
N ALA A 128 -6.94 -40.37 -0.72
CA ALA A 128 -6.71 -38.99 -1.09
C ALA A 128 -8.02 -38.20 -1.08
N TYR A 129 -7.96 -36.95 -0.68
CA TYR A 129 -9.12 -36.08 -0.59
C TYR A 129 -8.89 -34.77 -1.35
N THR A 130 -9.96 -34.24 -1.93
CA THR A 130 -10.07 -32.85 -2.38
C THR A 130 -10.97 -32.08 -1.43
N ALA A 131 -10.72 -30.77 -1.30
CA ALA A 131 -11.52 -29.92 -0.44
C ALA A 131 -12.87 -29.60 -1.11
N GLY A 132 -13.95 -29.85 -0.40
CA GLY A 132 -15.28 -29.35 -0.68
C GLY A 132 -15.55 -28.00 -0.01
N ALA A 133 -16.79 -27.78 0.39
CA ALA A 133 -17.18 -26.56 1.11
C ALA A 133 -16.53 -26.49 2.51
N ARG A 134 -16.26 -25.26 2.96
CA ARG A 134 -15.83 -25.03 4.33
C ARG A 134 -16.97 -25.37 5.28
N TRP A 135 -16.66 -26.15 6.31
CA TRP A 135 -17.62 -26.52 7.34
C TRP A 135 -17.75 -25.41 8.38
N ASN A 136 -18.99 -24.99 8.61
CA ASN A 136 -19.32 -24.03 9.67
C ASN A 136 -19.97 -24.78 10.86
N PHE A 137 -19.24 -24.92 11.95
CA PHE A 137 -19.70 -25.64 13.14
C PHE A 137 -20.89 -24.97 13.86
N GLU A 138 -21.20 -23.73 13.55
CA GLU A 138 -22.36 -23.03 14.14
C GLU A 138 -23.65 -23.24 13.36
N THR A 139 -23.56 -23.50 12.06
CA THR A 139 -24.73 -23.56 11.18
C THR A 139 -24.92 -24.88 10.48
N ASP A 140 -23.84 -25.61 10.21
CA ASP A 140 -23.88 -26.83 9.43
C ASP A 140 -24.22 -28.02 10.34
N LYS A 141 -25.01 -28.93 9.80
CA LYS A 141 -25.49 -30.13 10.50
C LYS A 141 -25.23 -31.37 9.68
N ILE A 142 -25.01 -32.46 10.35
CA ILE A 142 -24.98 -33.79 9.73
C ILE A 142 -26.40 -34.36 9.76
N THR A 143 -26.90 -34.73 8.57
CA THR A 143 -28.14 -35.49 8.46
C THR A 143 -27.86 -36.95 8.84
N VAL A 144 -28.62 -37.47 9.78
CA VAL A 144 -28.48 -38.84 10.31
C VAL A 144 -29.31 -39.78 9.46
N ASP A 145 -28.67 -40.77 8.86
CA ASP A 145 -29.35 -41.90 8.24
C ASP A 145 -29.38 -43.08 9.20
N THR A 146 -30.51 -43.25 9.86
CA THR A 146 -30.70 -44.30 10.87
C THR A 146 -30.69 -45.71 10.30
N SER A 147 -30.66 -45.87 8.98
CA SER A 147 -30.53 -47.18 8.32
C SER A 147 -29.07 -47.60 8.15
N LYS A 148 -28.11 -46.71 8.43
CA LYS A 148 -26.66 -46.94 8.30
C LYS A 148 -26.03 -47.16 9.67
N GLU A 149 -25.07 -48.07 9.68
CA GLU A 149 -24.13 -48.20 10.80
C GLU A 149 -22.89 -47.36 10.45
N TYR A 150 -22.53 -46.40 11.30
CA TYR A 150 -21.36 -45.57 11.11
C TYR A 150 -20.18 -46.14 11.91
N SER A 151 -19.01 -46.07 11.32
CA SER A 151 -17.78 -46.56 11.94
C SER A 151 -16.60 -45.61 11.66
N ALA A 152 -15.47 -45.90 12.26
CA ALA A 152 -14.24 -45.13 11.98
C ALA A 152 -13.78 -45.25 10.51
N SER A 153 -14.09 -46.39 9.87
CA SER A 153 -13.80 -46.64 8.45
C SER A 153 -14.87 -46.11 7.50
N GLU A 154 -16.11 -45.98 8.00
CA GLU A 154 -17.26 -45.47 7.27
C GLU A 154 -17.92 -44.31 8.04
N PRO A 155 -17.28 -43.18 8.18
CA PRO A 155 -17.77 -42.04 8.94
C PRO A 155 -18.94 -41.36 8.23
N ALA A 156 -19.83 -40.73 9.02
CA ALA A 156 -20.93 -39.93 8.50
C ALA A 156 -20.43 -38.70 7.75
N LEU A 157 -19.30 -38.18 8.20
CA LEU A 157 -18.63 -37.00 7.61
C LEU A 157 -17.12 -37.14 7.77
N THR A 158 -16.41 -36.80 6.73
CA THR A 158 -14.96 -36.58 6.81
C THR A 158 -14.67 -35.09 6.58
N LEU A 159 -13.91 -34.48 7.48
CA LEU A 159 -13.44 -33.14 7.39
C LEU A 159 -11.91 -33.13 7.24
N MET A 160 -11.38 -32.29 6.38
CA MET A 160 -9.94 -32.13 6.20
C MET A 160 -9.50 -30.74 6.64
N ALA A 161 -8.35 -30.67 7.28
CA ALA A 161 -7.70 -29.40 7.60
C ALA A 161 -7.21 -28.74 6.32
N MET A 162 -7.47 -27.44 6.21
CA MET A 162 -6.88 -26.62 5.17
C MET A 162 -5.82 -25.70 5.75
N TRP A 163 -4.77 -25.50 4.99
CA TRP A 163 -3.58 -24.79 5.43
C TRP A 163 -3.24 -23.64 4.52
N ILE A 164 -2.87 -22.53 5.14
CA ILE A 164 -2.36 -21.36 4.44
C ILE A 164 -0.85 -21.38 4.59
N PRO A 165 -0.10 -21.53 3.49
CA PRO A 165 1.35 -21.53 3.54
C PRO A 165 1.87 -20.17 3.99
N LYS A 166 3.05 -20.14 4.60
CA LYS A 166 3.80 -18.90 4.81
C LYS A 166 4.32 -18.41 3.49
N PHE A 167 4.13 -17.11 3.26
CA PHE A 167 4.78 -16.40 2.18
C PHE A 167 6.07 -15.80 2.68
N THR A 168 7.12 -15.92 1.90
CA THR A 168 8.34 -15.15 2.07
C THR A 168 8.34 -14.04 1.05
N PHE A 169 8.39 -12.79 1.50
CA PHE A 169 8.61 -11.65 0.63
C PHE A 169 10.09 -11.34 0.59
N GLU A 170 10.67 -11.39 -0.60
CA GLU A 170 12.03 -10.98 -0.86
C GLU A 170 12.02 -9.64 -1.57
N PHE A 171 12.61 -8.62 -0.95
CA PHE A 171 12.69 -7.27 -1.51
C PHE A 171 14.04 -7.08 -2.18
N TYR A 172 14.01 -6.70 -3.44
CA TYR A 172 15.19 -6.44 -4.25
C TYR A 172 15.26 -4.97 -4.65
N GLU A 173 16.42 -4.34 -4.51
CA GLU A 173 16.72 -3.08 -5.17
C GLU A 173 17.07 -3.38 -6.63
N VAL A 174 16.43 -2.67 -7.57
CA VAL A 174 16.83 -2.64 -8.98
C VAL A 174 17.67 -1.38 -9.20
N LYS A 175 18.93 -1.56 -9.56
CA LYS A 175 19.86 -0.47 -9.80
C LYS A 175 19.71 0.08 -11.23
N VAL A 176 20.27 1.26 -11.47
CA VAL A 176 20.23 1.94 -12.77
C VAL A 176 20.80 1.08 -13.92
N ASP A 177 21.77 0.21 -13.60
CA ASP A 177 22.36 -0.73 -14.57
C ASP A 177 21.52 -1.99 -14.81
N GLY A 178 20.33 -2.09 -14.19
CA GLY A 178 19.44 -3.23 -14.27
C GLY A 178 19.81 -4.41 -13.35
N THR A 179 20.91 -4.32 -12.60
CA THR A 179 21.26 -5.36 -11.63
C THR A 179 20.36 -5.29 -10.41
N THR A 180 20.13 -6.46 -9.77
CA THR A 180 19.29 -6.56 -8.58
C THR A 180 20.13 -6.98 -7.37
N SER A 181 19.80 -6.43 -6.20
CA SER A 181 20.39 -6.83 -4.92
C SER A 181 19.31 -7.02 -3.86
N LEU A 182 19.40 -8.12 -3.11
CA LEU A 182 18.46 -8.41 -2.02
C LEU A 182 18.63 -7.37 -0.91
N ILE A 183 17.53 -6.73 -0.50
CA ILE A 183 17.49 -5.74 0.58
C ILE A 183 17.05 -6.42 1.89
N ALA A 184 15.94 -7.16 1.81
CA ALA A 184 15.33 -7.82 2.96
C ALA A 184 14.56 -9.07 2.51
N SER A 185 14.39 -9.99 3.45
CA SER A 185 13.52 -11.15 3.29
C SER A 185 12.65 -11.25 4.54
N GLU A 186 11.33 -11.22 4.37
CA GLU A 186 10.39 -11.26 5.47
C GLU A 186 9.35 -12.34 5.23
N SER A 187 9.06 -13.11 6.26
CA SER A 187 8.01 -14.13 6.23
C SER A 187 6.71 -13.55 6.76
N ALA A 188 5.64 -13.70 6.00
CA ALA A 188 4.31 -13.28 6.41
C ALA A 188 3.29 -14.39 6.14
N ILE A 189 2.35 -14.54 7.06
CA ILE A 189 1.14 -15.34 6.85
C ILE A 189 0.09 -14.38 6.30
N SER A 190 -0.06 -14.34 4.99
CA SER A 190 -1.04 -13.49 4.33
C SER A 190 -1.93 -14.30 3.41
N LEU A 191 -3.21 -13.98 3.43
CA LEU A 191 -4.17 -14.48 2.43
C LEU A 191 -4.20 -13.58 1.18
N SER A 192 -3.57 -12.41 1.25
CA SER A 192 -3.54 -11.46 0.15
C SER A 192 -2.14 -11.32 -0.38
N LEU A 193 -2.02 -11.40 -1.68
CA LEU A 193 -0.80 -11.16 -2.42
C LEU A 193 -0.51 -9.67 -2.53
N PRO A 194 0.65 -9.30 -3.08
CA PRO A 194 1.14 -7.94 -3.01
C PRO A 194 0.07 -6.91 -3.33
N LYS A 195 -0.29 -6.15 -2.31
CA LYS A 195 -1.18 -5.02 -2.41
C LYS A 195 -0.57 -3.90 -1.58
N TRP A 196 -0.33 -2.79 -2.22
CA TRP A 196 0.17 -1.59 -1.57
C TRP A 196 -0.99 -0.83 -0.93
N SER A 197 -0.86 -0.43 0.31
CA SER A 197 -1.83 0.43 0.97
C SER A 197 -1.16 1.23 2.08
N ASN A 198 -1.32 2.55 2.07
CA ASN A 198 -0.79 3.47 3.09
C ASN A 198 0.71 3.26 3.40
N GLY A 199 1.52 3.06 2.39
CA GLY A 199 2.96 2.84 2.55
C GLY A 199 3.35 1.48 3.09
N LYS A 200 2.42 0.52 3.10
CA LYS A 200 2.65 -0.85 3.57
C LYS A 200 2.25 -1.87 2.52
N LEU A 201 3.03 -2.94 2.41
CA LEU A 201 2.71 -4.08 1.59
C LEU A 201 2.04 -5.16 2.47
N ASN A 202 0.75 -5.44 2.24
CA ASN A 202 -0.01 -6.42 3.01
C ASN A 202 0.15 -6.25 4.54
N SER A 203 0.11 -5.00 5.03
CA SER A 203 0.30 -4.63 6.43
C SER A 203 1.74 -4.79 6.97
N MET A 204 2.70 -5.16 6.14
CA MET A 204 4.12 -5.14 6.50
C MET A 204 4.72 -3.76 6.27
N ASP A 205 5.66 -3.38 7.14
CA ASP A 205 6.47 -2.20 6.91
C ASP A 205 7.42 -2.46 5.73
N PHE A 206 7.54 -1.47 4.85
CA PHE A 206 8.43 -1.60 3.71
C PHE A 206 9.89 -1.45 4.18
N PRO A 207 10.83 -2.28 3.68
CA PRO A 207 12.24 -2.12 4.05
C PRO A 207 12.75 -0.74 3.62
N THR A 208 13.77 -0.25 4.31
CA THR A 208 14.40 1.04 4.05
C THR A 208 15.85 0.86 3.65
N ILE A 209 16.34 1.71 2.75
CA ILE A 209 17.76 1.81 2.41
C ILE A 209 18.27 3.15 2.94
N SER A 210 19.33 3.11 3.74
CA SER A 210 19.94 4.32 4.31
C SER A 210 20.42 5.26 3.20
N GLY A 211 20.05 6.54 3.31
CA GLY A 211 20.41 7.56 2.34
C GLY A 211 19.62 7.54 1.03
N LYS A 212 18.60 6.69 0.93
CA LYS A 212 17.72 6.62 -0.25
C LYS A 212 16.26 6.79 0.13
N THR A 213 15.47 7.26 -0.79
CA THR A 213 14.01 7.33 -0.68
C THR A 213 13.38 6.29 -1.59
N PHE A 214 12.45 5.52 -1.05
CA PHE A 214 11.66 4.57 -1.82
C PHE A 214 10.86 5.30 -2.91
N ASP A 215 10.95 4.80 -4.13
CA ASP A 215 10.26 5.35 -5.30
C ASP A 215 9.04 4.50 -5.65
N ALA A 216 9.25 3.29 -6.17
CA ALA A 216 8.18 2.38 -6.57
C ALA A 216 8.54 0.91 -6.31
N ALA A 217 7.51 0.04 -6.35
CA ALA A 217 7.66 -1.40 -6.24
C ALA A 217 7.00 -2.11 -7.43
N TYR A 218 7.57 -3.26 -7.82
CA TYR A 218 7.17 -4.02 -8.99
C TYR A 218 7.20 -5.52 -8.71
N LEU A 219 6.42 -6.29 -9.46
CA LEU A 219 6.38 -7.76 -9.39
C LEU A 219 7.45 -8.43 -10.26
N ASP A 220 8.15 -7.66 -11.08
CA ASP A 220 9.17 -8.15 -11.99
C ASP A 220 10.39 -7.23 -12.03
N ALA A 221 11.57 -7.82 -12.32
CA ALA A 221 12.83 -7.08 -12.39
C ALA A 221 12.93 -6.14 -13.60
N THR A 222 12.04 -6.27 -14.59
CA THR A 222 11.99 -5.40 -15.78
C THR A 222 11.15 -4.16 -15.55
N LEU A 223 10.58 -4.02 -14.34
CA LEU A 223 9.81 -2.85 -13.88
C LEU A 223 8.55 -2.58 -14.74
N GLN A 224 7.90 -3.64 -15.23
CA GLN A 224 6.70 -3.51 -16.07
C GLN A 224 5.41 -3.61 -15.26
N ASN A 225 5.40 -4.40 -14.17
CA ASN A 225 4.22 -4.68 -13.37
C ASN A 225 4.32 -3.96 -12.02
N GLN A 226 3.98 -2.66 -12.01
CA GLN A 226 4.02 -1.86 -10.79
C GLN A 226 2.97 -2.32 -9.79
N ILE A 227 3.36 -2.39 -8.52
CA ILE A 227 2.45 -2.67 -7.40
C ILE A 227 1.77 -1.37 -6.99
N THR A 228 0.44 -1.37 -7.03
CA THR A 228 -0.43 -0.25 -6.63
C THR A 228 -1.44 -0.72 -5.58
N ASP A 229 -2.27 0.18 -5.07
CA ASP A 229 -3.34 -0.16 -4.12
C ASP A 229 -4.34 -1.18 -4.68
N SER A 230 -4.49 -1.25 -6.00
CA SER A 230 -5.38 -2.18 -6.68
C SER A 230 -4.67 -3.47 -7.14
N THR A 231 -3.34 -3.54 -7.06
CA THR A 231 -2.59 -4.70 -7.53
C THR A 231 -2.85 -5.89 -6.62
N VAL A 232 -3.40 -6.95 -7.20
CA VAL A 232 -3.48 -8.27 -6.59
C VAL A 232 -2.73 -9.19 -7.53
N SER A 233 -1.57 -9.66 -7.11
CA SER A 233 -0.80 -10.60 -7.91
C SER A 233 -0.89 -12.01 -7.37
N GLY A 234 -0.80 -12.96 -8.26
CA GLY A 234 -0.80 -14.36 -7.98
C GLY A 234 -2.17 -14.88 -7.59
N GLU A 235 -2.29 -16.14 -7.71
CA GLU A 235 -3.53 -16.84 -7.44
C GLU A 235 -3.36 -17.58 -6.11
N ILE A 236 -3.93 -17.02 -5.05
CA ILE A 236 -4.30 -17.85 -3.91
C ILE A 236 -5.68 -18.37 -4.22
N ASP A 237 -5.78 -19.67 -4.41
CA ASP A 237 -7.07 -20.33 -4.36
C ASP A 237 -7.52 -20.34 -2.89
N TYR A 238 -8.28 -19.32 -2.49
CA TYR A 238 -8.77 -19.18 -1.12
C TYR A 238 -9.71 -20.32 -0.70
N GLU A 239 -10.39 -20.93 -1.67
CA GLU A 239 -11.27 -22.05 -1.40
C GLU A 239 -10.48 -23.32 -1.09
N LYS A 240 -9.31 -23.47 -1.67
CA LYS A 240 -8.42 -24.62 -1.45
C LYS A 240 -7.21 -24.32 -0.58
N GLY A 241 -6.99 -23.06 -0.20
CA GLY A 241 -5.89 -22.66 0.66
C GLY A 241 -4.50 -22.88 0.06
N VAL A 242 -4.40 -22.99 -1.27
CA VAL A 242 -3.14 -23.25 -1.96
C VAL A 242 -2.62 -21.95 -2.57
N ALA A 243 -1.42 -21.56 -2.19
CA ALA A 243 -0.69 -20.51 -2.88
C ALA A 243 0.11 -21.09 -4.04
N LYS A 244 0.16 -20.37 -5.14
CA LYS A 244 0.91 -20.75 -6.33
C LYS A 244 2.42 -20.74 -6.09
N GLU A 245 2.90 -19.80 -5.25
CA GLU A 245 4.31 -19.68 -4.87
C GLU A 245 4.44 -19.33 -3.38
N SER A 246 5.40 -19.95 -2.70
CA SER A 246 5.69 -19.64 -1.30
C SER A 246 6.63 -18.43 -1.13
N THR A 247 7.32 -18.02 -2.20
CA THR A 247 8.21 -16.86 -2.21
C THR A 247 7.74 -15.86 -3.27
N VAL A 248 7.45 -14.65 -2.81
CA VAL A 248 7.06 -13.53 -3.67
C VAL A 248 8.21 -12.55 -3.73
N LYS A 249 8.72 -12.27 -4.93
CA LYS A 249 9.80 -11.31 -5.15
C LYS A 249 9.22 -9.95 -5.46
N ILE A 250 9.65 -8.95 -4.73
CA ILE A 250 9.29 -7.55 -4.89
C ILE A 250 10.52 -6.78 -5.34
N TYR A 251 10.44 -6.17 -6.49
CA TYR A 251 11.50 -5.36 -7.08
C TYR A 251 11.23 -3.89 -6.83
N THR A 252 12.21 -3.16 -6.34
CA THR A 252 12.03 -1.80 -5.86
C THR A 252 12.99 -0.85 -6.52
N THR A 253 12.52 0.36 -6.80
CA THR A 253 13.35 1.47 -7.23
C THR A 253 13.53 2.48 -6.11
N TRP A 254 14.68 3.13 -6.09
CA TRP A 254 15.08 4.05 -5.04
C TRP A 254 15.76 5.27 -5.63
N LYS A 255 15.49 6.42 -5.05
CA LYS A 255 16.17 7.68 -5.40
C LYS A 255 17.22 8.01 -4.35
N GLU A 256 18.40 8.43 -4.82
CA GLU A 256 19.46 8.90 -3.94
C GLU A 256 19.03 10.17 -3.19
N GLY A 257 19.29 10.21 -1.89
CA GLY A 257 18.93 11.32 -1.02
C GLY A 257 17.57 11.18 -0.35
N ASN A 258 17.26 12.18 0.46
CA ASN A 258 16.00 12.25 1.20
C ASN A 258 15.01 13.13 0.42
N TRP A 259 13.99 12.53 -0.16
CA TRP A 259 12.95 13.21 -0.90
C TRP A 259 11.66 13.31 -0.09
N PHE A 260 11.01 14.45 -0.20
CA PHE A 260 9.65 14.66 0.32
C PHE A 260 8.64 14.26 -0.75
N LYS A 261 7.80 13.27 -0.47
CA LYS A 261 6.63 12.94 -1.29
C LYS A 261 5.52 13.93 -0.95
N ILE A 262 5.12 14.72 -1.95
CA ILE A 262 4.16 15.82 -1.77
C ILE A 262 2.85 15.46 -2.44
N GLU A 263 1.85 15.19 -1.65
CA GLU A 263 0.48 14.84 -2.08
C GLU A 263 -0.50 16.01 -1.90
N THR A 264 -0.14 16.97 -1.04
CA THR A 264 -1.00 18.13 -0.71
C THR A 264 -0.21 19.43 -0.61
N PRO A 265 -0.83 20.59 -0.86
CA PRO A 265 -0.21 21.91 -0.67
C PRO A 265 0.39 22.10 0.73
N SER A 266 -0.29 21.65 1.76
CA SER A 266 0.16 21.76 3.15
C SER A 266 1.47 21.00 3.40
N GLN A 267 1.67 19.83 2.76
CA GLN A 267 2.92 19.08 2.85
C GLN A 267 4.08 19.84 2.20
N LEU A 268 3.85 20.50 1.06
CA LEU A 268 4.87 21.32 0.40
C LEU A 268 5.29 22.48 1.30
N ILE A 269 4.33 23.18 1.89
CA ILE A 269 4.57 24.33 2.78
C ILE A 269 5.35 23.88 4.02
N THR A 270 4.90 22.82 4.67
CA THR A 270 5.51 22.32 5.92
C THR A 270 6.94 21.84 5.72
N ASN A 271 7.23 21.24 4.56
CA ASN A 271 8.55 20.70 4.24
C ASN A 271 9.42 21.65 3.42
N ALA A 272 9.00 22.91 3.21
CA ALA A 272 9.72 23.87 2.37
C ALA A 272 11.12 24.16 2.90
N LYS A 273 12.13 23.90 2.08
CA LYS A 273 13.56 24.14 2.32
C LYS A 273 14.25 24.57 1.03
N SER A 274 15.28 25.40 1.12
CA SER A 274 16.03 25.86 -0.04
C SER A 274 16.86 24.77 -0.74
N ASP A 275 17.12 23.66 -0.05
CA ASP A 275 17.88 22.51 -0.53
C ASP A 275 17.05 21.21 -0.53
N GLY A 276 15.73 21.33 -0.41
CA GLY A 276 14.81 20.19 -0.36
C GLY A 276 14.70 19.49 -1.71
N CYS A 277 14.49 18.17 -1.67
CA CYS A 277 14.14 17.36 -2.84
C CYS A 277 12.67 16.96 -2.74
N TYR A 278 11.86 17.29 -3.73
CA TYR A 278 10.41 17.13 -3.74
C TYR A 278 9.97 16.25 -4.91
N MET A 279 9.19 15.21 -4.60
CA MET A 279 8.43 14.43 -5.59
C MET A 279 6.96 14.82 -5.47
N ILE A 280 6.40 15.38 -6.52
CA ILE A 280 4.99 15.75 -6.57
C ILE A 280 4.19 14.51 -6.96
N MET A 281 3.27 14.11 -6.10
CA MET A 281 2.52 12.86 -6.23
C MET A 281 1.09 13.07 -6.73
N ASN A 282 0.59 14.30 -6.67
CA ASN A 282 -0.74 14.71 -7.13
C ASN A 282 -0.67 16.14 -7.68
N ASP A 283 -1.66 16.52 -8.47
CA ASP A 283 -1.86 17.93 -8.82
C ASP A 283 -2.12 18.75 -7.55
N LEU A 284 -1.43 19.89 -7.40
CA LEU A 284 -1.52 20.76 -6.23
C LEU A 284 -2.20 22.09 -6.58
N ASP A 285 -3.29 22.41 -5.89
CA ASP A 285 -3.96 23.72 -5.97
C ASP A 285 -3.49 24.62 -4.82
N MET A 286 -2.63 25.60 -5.15
CA MET A 286 -2.08 26.58 -4.22
C MET A 286 -2.92 27.86 -4.11
N SER A 287 -4.09 27.94 -4.75
CA SER A 287 -4.90 29.16 -4.83
C SER A 287 -5.33 29.73 -3.48
N LYS A 288 -5.41 28.88 -2.45
CA LYS A 288 -5.78 29.23 -1.06
C LYS A 288 -4.62 29.25 -0.09
N GLU A 289 -3.42 28.95 -0.58
CA GLU A 289 -2.22 28.80 0.23
C GLU A 289 -1.20 29.90 -0.12
N LEU A 290 -0.32 30.19 0.84
CA LEU A 290 0.80 31.11 0.58
C LEU A 290 2.00 30.30 0.03
N TRP A 291 2.54 30.76 -1.08
CA TRP A 291 3.79 30.20 -1.59
C TRP A 291 4.93 30.44 -0.60
N PRO A 292 5.74 29.42 -0.27
CA PRO A 292 6.80 29.55 0.73
C PRO A 292 7.85 30.60 0.36
N ALA A 293 8.05 31.57 1.24
CA ALA A 293 9.06 32.65 1.03
C ALA A 293 10.48 32.13 0.88
N ILE A 294 10.76 30.94 1.42
CA ILE A 294 12.08 30.31 1.28
C ILE A 294 12.38 29.93 -0.17
N PHE A 295 11.37 29.70 -1.00
CA PHE A 295 11.56 29.50 -2.44
C PHE A 295 11.72 30.84 -3.16
N SER A 296 10.83 31.78 -2.91
CA SER A 296 10.77 33.05 -3.67
C SER A 296 11.81 34.09 -3.30
N GLN A 297 12.49 33.95 -2.16
CA GLN A 297 13.42 34.97 -1.64
C GLN A 297 14.80 34.41 -1.29
N ARG A 298 15.10 33.18 -1.68
CA ARG A 298 16.40 32.54 -1.44
C ARG A 298 16.89 31.80 -2.66
N VAL A 299 18.17 31.43 -2.61
CA VAL A 299 18.76 30.55 -3.61
C VAL A 299 18.22 29.15 -3.39
N PHE A 300 17.58 28.59 -4.40
CA PHE A 300 17.08 27.22 -4.37
C PHE A 300 18.16 26.28 -4.93
N ASN A 301 18.59 25.33 -4.10
CA ASN A 301 19.62 24.34 -4.42
C ASN A 301 19.06 22.90 -4.50
N GLY A 302 17.75 22.77 -4.39
CA GLY A 302 17.06 21.48 -4.27
C GLY A 302 16.64 20.89 -5.61
N LYS A 303 15.71 19.96 -5.53
CA LYS A 303 15.17 19.27 -6.71
C LYS A 303 13.65 19.25 -6.66
N PHE A 304 13.02 19.43 -7.81
CA PHE A 304 11.59 19.23 -8.02
C PHE A 304 11.37 18.21 -9.12
N GLU A 305 10.75 17.10 -8.79
CA GLU A 305 10.29 16.10 -9.75
C GLU A 305 8.77 16.10 -9.76
N GLY A 306 8.20 16.54 -10.87
CA GLY A 306 6.77 16.74 -11.03
C GLY A 306 6.00 15.46 -11.32
N ASN A 307 6.66 14.41 -11.83
CA ASN A 307 6.01 13.16 -12.28
C ASN A 307 4.84 13.39 -13.26
N GLY A 308 4.90 14.48 -14.04
CA GLY A 308 3.82 14.90 -14.94
C GLY A 308 2.67 15.64 -14.27
N HIS A 309 2.74 15.88 -12.95
CA HIS A 309 1.74 16.66 -12.20
C HIS A 309 1.96 18.17 -12.33
N LYS A 310 0.94 18.91 -11.89
CA LYS A 310 0.96 20.36 -11.94
C LYS A 310 0.77 21.01 -10.57
N ILE A 311 1.37 22.17 -10.39
CA ILE A 311 1.15 23.08 -9.27
C ILE A 311 0.45 24.31 -9.82
N THR A 312 -0.78 24.55 -9.39
CA THR A 312 -1.64 25.60 -9.93
C THR A 312 -1.95 26.69 -8.92
N GLY A 313 -2.24 27.91 -9.42
CA GLY A 313 -2.73 28.99 -8.58
C GLY A 313 -1.73 29.56 -7.60
N ILE A 314 -0.43 29.43 -7.88
CA ILE A 314 0.61 30.02 -7.05
C ILE A 314 0.45 31.55 -7.05
N LYS A 315 0.40 32.13 -5.85
CA LYS A 315 0.43 33.57 -5.64
C LYS A 315 1.63 33.92 -4.79
N ALA A 316 2.55 34.69 -5.36
CA ALA A 316 3.71 35.19 -4.65
C ALA A 316 3.84 36.69 -4.89
N SER A 317 4.46 37.40 -3.97
CA SER A 317 4.66 38.83 -4.09
C SER A 317 5.95 39.25 -3.42
N GLN A 318 6.61 40.24 -4.05
CA GLN A 318 7.61 41.05 -3.38
C GLN A 318 6.84 42.17 -2.68
N ILE A 319 6.62 42.05 -1.40
CA ILE A 319 6.05 43.09 -0.55
C ILE A 319 7.08 43.34 0.55
N GLY A 320 7.65 44.52 0.61
CA GLY A 320 8.36 44.81 1.81
C GLY A 320 9.50 45.83 1.72
N SER A 321 9.70 46.41 2.85
CA SER A 321 10.79 47.33 3.16
C SER A 321 12.15 46.61 3.12
N ASP A 322 13.20 47.41 3.00
CA ASP A 322 14.64 47.14 2.94
C ASP A 322 15.23 46.06 3.88
N ALA A 323 14.42 45.38 4.71
CA ALA A 323 14.87 44.42 5.69
C ALA A 323 15.36 43.09 5.08
N PHE A 324 14.83 42.73 3.90
CA PHE A 324 15.28 41.54 3.15
C PHE A 324 16.00 42.01 1.88
N LYS A 325 17.29 42.02 1.93
CA LYS A 325 18.16 42.32 0.78
C LYS A 325 18.22 41.15 -0.20
N ALA A 326 17.10 40.54 -0.54
CA ALA A 326 17.05 39.66 -1.70
C ALA A 326 17.05 40.54 -2.94
N GLN A 327 18.03 40.35 -3.81
CA GLN A 327 18.15 41.07 -5.07
C GLN A 327 17.39 40.39 -6.20
N THR A 328 16.85 39.21 -5.94
CA THR A 328 16.23 38.34 -6.95
C THR A 328 14.85 37.86 -6.47
N TYR A 329 13.84 37.96 -7.33
CA TYR A 329 12.44 37.66 -6.98
C TYR A 329 11.75 36.87 -8.09
N GLY A 330 10.94 35.90 -7.69
CA GLY A 330 10.14 35.03 -8.53
C GLY A 330 9.39 34.00 -7.69
N ILE A 331 8.76 33.01 -8.28
CA ILE A 331 8.29 31.86 -7.48
C ILE A 331 9.49 31.09 -6.91
N PHE A 332 10.65 31.19 -7.57
CA PHE A 332 11.97 30.92 -6.99
C PHE A 332 12.81 32.19 -7.10
N GLY A 333 13.57 32.55 -6.07
CA GLY A 333 14.42 33.73 -6.12
C GLY A 333 15.56 33.57 -7.14
N THR A 334 16.48 32.66 -6.84
CA THR A 334 17.55 32.20 -7.77
C THR A 334 17.50 30.67 -7.82
N ILE A 335 17.58 30.09 -8.99
CA ILE A 335 17.76 28.66 -9.20
C ILE A 335 19.25 28.39 -9.38
N SER A 336 19.86 27.70 -8.40
CA SER A 336 21.29 27.47 -8.43
C SER A 336 21.73 26.41 -9.43
N SER A 337 23.03 26.40 -9.74
CA SER A 337 23.66 25.39 -10.60
C SER A 337 23.52 23.95 -10.15
N LYS A 338 23.10 23.72 -8.91
CA LYS A 338 22.84 22.38 -8.32
C LYS A 338 21.38 21.96 -8.40
N ALA A 339 20.50 22.89 -8.70
CA ALA A 339 19.07 22.65 -8.74
C ALA A 339 18.66 21.85 -9.98
N ALA A 340 17.63 21.02 -9.81
CA ALA A 340 17.05 20.27 -10.90
C ALA A 340 15.52 20.29 -10.83
N PHE A 341 14.90 20.51 -11.99
CA PHE A 341 13.45 20.44 -12.17
C PHE A 341 13.16 19.49 -13.32
N SER A 342 12.24 18.57 -13.14
CA SER A 342 11.81 17.63 -14.19
C SER A 342 10.31 17.39 -14.18
N ASP A 343 9.74 17.28 -15.38
CA ASP A 343 8.38 16.83 -15.64
C ASP A 343 7.31 17.52 -14.76
N ILE A 344 7.41 18.84 -14.63
CA ILE A 344 6.54 19.66 -13.78
C ILE A 344 5.91 20.82 -14.55
N THR A 345 4.64 21.09 -14.23
CA THR A 345 3.91 22.24 -14.76
C THR A 345 3.56 23.21 -13.64
N PHE A 346 3.95 24.46 -13.78
CA PHE A 346 3.47 25.59 -12.97
C PHE A 346 2.41 26.35 -13.78
N GLU A 347 1.15 26.31 -13.33
CA GLU A 347 0.01 26.82 -14.07
C GLU A 347 -0.71 27.93 -13.27
N ASN A 348 -1.18 28.97 -13.95
CA ASN A 348 -1.87 30.09 -13.31
C ASN A 348 -1.06 30.73 -12.18
N VAL A 349 0.22 30.93 -12.43
CA VAL A 349 1.14 31.58 -11.49
C VAL A 349 0.91 33.09 -11.55
N SER A 350 0.84 33.75 -10.39
CA SER A 350 0.82 35.22 -10.31
C SER A 350 1.90 35.68 -9.35
N PHE A 351 2.83 36.50 -9.89
CA PHE A 351 3.85 37.13 -9.07
C PHE A 351 3.71 38.64 -9.14
N THR A 352 3.51 39.29 -7.97
CA THR A 352 3.31 40.73 -7.88
C THR A 352 4.52 41.42 -7.29
N VAL A 353 5.03 42.41 -8.02
CA VAL A 353 6.11 43.32 -7.59
C VAL A 353 5.48 44.61 -7.10
N ALA A 354 5.53 44.87 -5.80
CA ALA A 354 4.85 46.01 -5.15
C ALA A 354 5.76 46.78 -4.17
N GLY A 355 7.01 46.37 -3.99
CA GLY A 355 7.94 47.00 -3.06
C GLY A 355 8.89 48.00 -3.72
N ALA A 356 9.74 48.65 -2.91
CA ALA A 356 10.79 49.52 -3.43
C ALA A 356 11.83 48.75 -4.22
N LEU A 357 12.18 49.25 -5.40
CA LEU A 357 13.10 48.61 -6.31
C LEU A 357 14.52 49.20 -6.12
N ASN A 358 15.38 48.48 -5.47
CA ASN A 358 16.79 48.81 -5.36
C ASN A 358 17.62 47.74 -6.10
N SER A 359 17.80 47.92 -7.41
CA SER A 359 18.65 47.06 -8.26
C SER A 359 18.23 45.56 -8.15
N ALA A 360 16.93 45.27 -8.28
CA ALA A 360 16.40 43.93 -8.16
C ALA A 360 16.13 43.32 -9.54
N ALA A 361 16.33 42.02 -9.67
CA ALA A 361 15.94 41.23 -10.83
C ALA A 361 14.62 40.46 -10.55
N PHE A 362 13.78 40.36 -11.57
CA PHE A 362 12.48 39.74 -11.49
C PHE A 362 12.28 38.72 -12.61
N GLY A 363 11.69 37.59 -12.27
CA GLY A 363 11.25 36.60 -13.26
C GLY A 363 10.06 35.84 -12.73
N LEU A 364 9.18 35.31 -13.60
CA LEU A 364 8.04 34.58 -13.11
C LEU A 364 8.46 33.26 -12.46
N LEU A 365 9.28 32.45 -13.11
CA LEU A 365 9.86 31.25 -12.52
C LEU A 365 10.95 31.62 -11.52
N ALA A 366 11.96 32.32 -11.97
CA ALA A 366 13.08 32.80 -11.17
C ALA A 366 13.65 34.07 -11.77
N ALA A 367 14.27 34.91 -10.95
CA ALA A 367 14.99 36.09 -11.45
C ALA A 367 16.34 35.72 -12.08
N ASP A 368 16.93 34.65 -11.60
CA ASP A 368 18.22 34.16 -12.07
C ASP A 368 18.26 32.63 -12.06
N ILE A 369 18.85 32.06 -13.12
CA ILE A 369 19.08 30.63 -13.26
C ILE A 369 20.55 30.41 -13.57
N GLU A 370 21.30 29.96 -12.56
CA GLU A 370 22.73 29.74 -12.69
C GLU A 370 23.09 28.68 -13.74
N SER A 371 24.16 28.88 -14.45
CA SER A 371 24.71 27.88 -15.38
C SER A 371 25.02 26.57 -14.66
N GLY A 372 24.46 25.47 -15.14
CA GLY A 372 24.53 24.14 -14.51
C GLY A 372 23.23 23.69 -13.90
N ALA A 373 22.24 24.55 -13.67
CA ALA A 373 20.89 24.14 -13.34
C ALA A 373 20.31 23.23 -14.43
N THR A 374 19.53 22.25 -14.05
CA THR A 374 18.90 21.33 -15.00
C THR A 374 17.39 21.49 -14.96
N LEU A 375 16.81 21.93 -16.06
CA LEU A 375 15.37 22.04 -16.25
C LEU A 375 14.97 21.19 -17.46
N THR A 376 14.08 20.19 -17.24
CA THR A 376 13.64 19.25 -18.27
C THR A 376 12.13 19.10 -18.22
N ASN A 377 11.45 19.32 -19.34
CA ASN A 377 9.98 19.24 -19.44
C ASN A 377 9.28 20.11 -18.37
N VAL A 378 9.76 21.33 -18.18
CA VAL A 378 9.14 22.32 -17.29
C VAL A 378 8.19 23.19 -18.09
N SER A 379 6.93 23.27 -17.66
CA SER A 379 5.94 24.17 -18.25
C SER A 379 5.57 25.26 -17.25
N LEU A 380 5.48 26.52 -17.73
CA LEU A 380 5.15 27.67 -16.92
C LEU A 380 4.07 28.51 -17.62
N SER A 381 3.01 28.83 -16.90
CA SER A 381 2.01 29.80 -17.37
C SER A 381 1.55 30.71 -16.25
N GLY A 382 1.33 31.98 -16.59
CA GLY A 382 0.86 32.94 -15.60
C GLY A 382 1.20 34.40 -15.93
N GLU A 383 1.26 35.21 -14.88
CA GLU A 383 1.43 36.64 -15.02
C GLU A 383 2.43 37.21 -14.02
N LEU A 384 3.24 38.12 -14.51
CA LEU A 384 4.12 39.01 -13.70
C LEU A 384 3.42 40.39 -13.64
N ILE A 385 3.01 40.80 -12.43
CA ILE A 385 2.28 42.04 -12.20
C ILE A 385 3.23 43.06 -11.56
N ILE A 386 3.43 44.23 -12.21
CA ILE A 386 4.15 45.35 -11.66
C ILE A 386 3.19 46.39 -11.15
N ALA A 387 3.13 46.57 -9.84
CA ALA A 387 2.25 47.55 -9.22
C ALA A 387 2.70 49.00 -9.50
N SER A 388 1.76 49.90 -9.67
CA SER A 388 2.01 51.25 -10.10
C SER A 388 2.88 52.09 -9.12
N THR A 389 2.92 51.73 -7.84
CA THR A 389 3.80 52.34 -6.83
C THR A 389 5.30 52.21 -7.19
N VAL A 390 5.64 51.19 -8.00
CA VAL A 390 7.01 50.95 -8.45
C VAL A 390 7.18 51.16 -9.96
N PHE A 391 6.07 51.35 -10.68
CA PHE A 391 6.07 51.41 -12.14
C PHE A 391 6.75 52.66 -12.68
N SER A 392 6.59 53.82 -12.05
CA SER A 392 7.31 55.05 -12.42
C SER A 392 8.82 54.91 -12.28
N ASP A 393 9.25 54.26 -11.21
CA ASP A 393 10.68 53.98 -10.96
C ASP A 393 11.20 52.94 -11.95
N PHE A 394 10.37 51.94 -12.31
CA PHE A 394 10.65 50.94 -13.31
C PHE A 394 10.84 51.58 -14.70
N VAL A 395 9.88 52.39 -15.15
CA VAL A 395 9.98 53.09 -16.45
C VAL A 395 11.16 54.06 -16.50
N ALA A 396 11.42 54.80 -15.42
CA ALA A 396 12.51 55.78 -15.35
C ALA A 396 13.92 55.11 -15.33
N ASN A 397 14.00 53.87 -14.92
CA ASN A 397 15.26 53.15 -14.71
C ASN A 397 15.30 51.79 -15.41
N LEU A 398 14.60 51.64 -16.55
CA LEU A 398 14.43 50.37 -17.29
C LEU A 398 15.79 49.69 -17.58
N ALA A 399 16.85 50.49 -17.82
CA ALA A 399 18.22 49.99 -18.06
C ALA A 399 18.92 49.44 -16.81
N SER A 400 18.35 49.65 -15.61
CA SER A 400 18.94 49.19 -14.33
C SER A 400 18.19 48.02 -13.71
N PHE A 401 17.09 47.59 -14.32
CA PHE A 401 16.30 46.44 -13.85
C PHE A 401 16.38 45.29 -14.85
N GLU A 402 16.61 44.12 -14.33
CA GLU A 402 16.56 42.87 -15.09
C GLU A 402 15.21 42.25 -14.95
N ILE A 403 14.44 42.08 -16.03
CA ILE A 403 13.14 41.42 -16.06
C ILE A 403 13.16 40.31 -17.09
N GLY A 404 12.95 39.10 -16.61
CA GLY A 404 12.80 37.94 -17.46
C GLY A 404 11.41 37.37 -17.42
N LEU A 405 10.96 36.76 -18.50
CA LEU A 405 9.72 35.98 -18.50
C LEU A 405 9.87 34.72 -17.66
N VAL A 406 11.01 34.09 -17.75
CA VAL A 406 11.36 32.88 -17.00
C VAL A 406 12.44 33.22 -15.97
N TYR A 407 13.46 33.95 -16.42
CA TYR A 407 14.59 34.47 -15.64
C TYR A 407 15.04 35.82 -16.22
N SER A 408 15.96 36.52 -15.61
CA SER A 408 16.37 37.87 -16.01
C SER A 408 16.80 38.00 -17.47
N ASP A 409 17.37 36.96 -18.06
CA ASP A 409 17.82 36.96 -19.47
C ASP A 409 16.74 36.44 -20.46
N GLY A 410 15.51 36.16 -20.00
CA GLY A 410 14.39 35.74 -20.84
C GLY A 410 14.05 34.29 -20.82
N TYR A 411 14.48 33.47 -21.75
CA TYR A 411 14.09 32.04 -21.85
C TYR A 411 15.23 31.10 -21.47
N TYR A 412 14.84 29.93 -20.91
CA TYR A 412 15.78 28.89 -20.55
C TYR A 412 15.47 27.60 -21.32
N SER A 413 16.50 26.86 -21.73
CA SER A 413 16.36 25.59 -22.43
C SER A 413 15.66 24.55 -21.54
N GLY A 414 14.70 23.84 -22.10
CA GLY A 414 13.87 22.83 -21.36
C GLY A 414 12.67 23.41 -20.63
N VAL A 415 12.42 24.73 -20.75
CA VAL A 415 11.23 25.41 -20.23
C VAL A 415 10.37 25.89 -21.37
N THR A 416 9.07 25.53 -21.30
CA THR A 416 8.02 26.10 -22.17
C THR A 416 7.24 27.11 -21.36
N ALA A 417 7.23 28.37 -21.78
CA ALA A 417 6.59 29.45 -21.04
C ALA A 417 5.52 30.18 -21.84
N ASN A 418 4.39 30.41 -21.18
CA ASN A 418 3.30 31.29 -21.64
C ASN A 418 3.03 32.31 -20.53
N VAL A 419 3.78 33.41 -20.55
CA VAL A 419 3.80 34.42 -19.48
C VAL A 419 3.36 35.77 -20.03
N THR A 420 2.47 36.42 -19.28
CA THR A 420 2.05 37.81 -19.54
C THR A 420 2.66 38.74 -18.51
N CYS A 421 3.27 39.84 -18.94
CA CYS A 421 3.65 40.91 -18.04
C CYS A 421 2.56 41.99 -18.01
N ARG A 422 2.19 42.41 -16.80
CA ARG A 422 1.10 43.34 -16.59
C ARG A 422 1.47 44.49 -15.68
N HIS A 423 0.91 45.63 -15.95
CA HIS A 423 0.94 46.82 -15.08
C HIS A 423 -0.40 46.96 -14.36
N GLN A 424 -0.37 47.10 -13.04
CA GLN A 424 -1.57 47.37 -12.22
C GLN A 424 -1.53 48.85 -11.79
N ASN A 425 -2.55 49.63 -12.21
CA ASN A 425 -2.73 51.01 -11.79
C ASN A 425 -3.13 51.11 -10.31
N ALA A 426 -2.56 52.05 -9.53
CA ALA A 426 -2.85 52.28 -8.13
C ALA A 426 -4.22 52.90 -7.88
N GLU A 427 -4.72 53.71 -8.81
CA GLU A 427 -5.95 54.47 -8.58
C GLU A 427 -7.21 53.64 -8.80
N ASP A 428 -7.23 52.87 -9.88
CA ASP A 428 -8.42 52.10 -10.28
C ASP A 428 -8.19 50.57 -10.22
N GLN A 429 -7.01 50.14 -9.83
CA GLN A 429 -6.62 48.70 -9.81
C GLN A 429 -6.71 48.04 -11.20
N ALA A 430 -6.83 48.83 -12.25
CA ALA A 430 -6.91 48.34 -13.63
C ALA A 430 -5.57 47.67 -14.00
N VAL A 431 -5.64 46.52 -14.64
CA VAL A 431 -4.47 45.76 -15.10
C VAL A 431 -4.38 45.89 -16.62
N LYS A 432 -3.26 46.36 -17.11
CA LYS A 432 -2.96 46.48 -18.56
C LYS A 432 -1.79 45.55 -18.91
N ASP A 433 -1.89 44.90 -20.06
CA ASP A 433 -0.79 44.08 -20.57
C ASP A 433 0.40 44.96 -21.02
N ILE A 434 1.59 44.53 -20.67
CA ILE A 434 2.84 45.09 -21.20
C ILE A 434 3.28 44.17 -22.35
N VAL A 435 3.46 44.73 -23.53
CA VAL A 435 3.95 43.95 -24.67
C VAL A 435 5.44 43.78 -24.53
N ILE A 436 5.90 42.55 -24.55
CA ILE A 436 7.31 42.19 -24.46
C ILE A 436 7.74 41.69 -25.84
N ASN A 437 8.70 42.38 -26.45
CA ASN A 437 9.33 41.95 -27.68
C ASN A 437 10.72 41.40 -27.36
N VAL A 438 10.95 40.16 -27.72
CA VAL A 438 12.28 39.53 -27.63
C VAL A 438 12.96 39.78 -29.00
N ASN A 439 14.08 40.48 -29.00
CA ASN A 439 14.87 40.75 -30.19
C ASN A 439 15.72 39.52 -30.59
N ASP A 440 16.18 39.51 -31.86
CA ASP A 440 16.99 38.40 -32.39
C ASP A 440 18.35 38.24 -31.66
N ASP A 441 18.80 39.26 -30.94
CA ASP A 441 20.02 39.24 -30.12
C ASP A 441 19.77 38.79 -28.65
N GLY A 442 18.52 38.44 -28.32
CA GLY A 442 18.09 38.03 -26.96
C GLY A 442 17.79 39.21 -26.03
N THR A 443 17.90 40.46 -26.51
CA THR A 443 17.45 41.63 -25.72
C THR A 443 15.94 41.73 -25.71
N VAL A 444 15.40 42.34 -24.67
CA VAL A 444 13.96 42.43 -24.44
C VAL A 444 13.55 43.90 -24.44
N ASP A 445 12.62 44.27 -25.33
CA ASP A 445 11.97 45.56 -25.35
C ASP A 445 10.57 45.52 -24.76
N PHE A 446 10.25 46.49 -23.92
CA PHE A 446 8.93 46.63 -23.32
C PHE A 446 8.15 47.76 -23.97
N VAL A 447 6.95 47.41 -24.46
CA VAL A 447 5.99 48.42 -24.96
C VAL A 447 4.86 48.55 -23.96
N ILE A 448 4.71 49.73 -23.39
CA ILE A 448 3.66 50.03 -22.43
C ILE A 448 2.48 50.57 -23.22
N PRO A 449 1.31 49.95 -23.17
CA PRO A 449 0.10 50.48 -23.80
C PRO A 449 -0.27 51.85 -23.17
N GLU A 450 -0.59 52.82 -23.97
CA GLU A 450 -1.08 54.13 -23.53
C GLU A 450 -2.38 54.04 -22.72
#